data_a5b614fe408f0c4882a4f90557c56bcc
#
_entry.id   a5b614fe408f0c4882a4f90557c56bcc
#
_cell.length_a   1.000
_cell.length_b   1.000
_cell.length_c   1.000
_cell.angle_alpha   90.00
_cell.angle_beta   90.00
_cell.angle_gamma   90.00
#
_symmetry.space_group_name_H-M   'P 1'
#
loop_
_entity.id
_entity.type
_entity.pdbx_description
1 polymer ?
#
loop_
_entity_poly.entity_id
_entity_poly.type
_entity_poly.pdbx_seq_one_letter_code
_entity_poly.pdbx_strand_id
1 'polypeptide(L)'
;MVRLLLFLTVICIIPMTIWGQVSVTVDPPTFILTGNPTQTDISYHVLITNTSPATANIFWSKKMSNNPAPWQSWICDKNLCYTPEVNSCPPNKPNTLGVGESFDLQIHMNPYLTEGTADYLATLLDDLGNTLALINGDFLINYATAVKETNDPKLSVFPNPATDFFRVSEIPGLKNIELFNIVGNKVRSFEVIPQKQYYVGDLTDGIYLVRLESATGKVIKTIRLSKR
;
A
#
# COMPACT_ATOMS: atom_id res chain seq x y z
N MET A 1 41.65 -56.74 -51.66
CA MET A 1 42.22 -55.74 -50.74
C MET A 1 41.20 -54.57 -50.60
N VAL A 2 40.36 -54.56 -49.57
CA VAL A 2 39.38 -53.52 -49.39
C VAL A 2 39.99 -52.57 -48.29
N ARG A 3 40.24 -51.31 -48.70
CA ARG A 3 40.70 -50.27 -47.73
C ARG A 3 39.49 -49.67 -47.03
N LEU A 4 39.35 -49.95 -45.72
CA LEU A 4 38.37 -49.38 -44.80
C LEU A 4 38.85 -47.96 -44.43
N LEU A 5 38.20 -46.92 -44.94
CA LEU A 5 38.44 -45.55 -44.54
C LEU A 5 37.60 -45.26 -43.27
N LEU A 6 38.27 -45.14 -42.09
CA LEU A 6 37.67 -44.66 -40.85
C LEU A 6 37.52 -43.14 -40.94
N PHE A 7 36.28 -42.65 -41.05
CA PHE A 7 35.96 -41.24 -40.82
C PHE A 7 35.88 -40.96 -39.30
N LEU A 8 36.87 -40.24 -38.78
CA LEU A 8 36.89 -39.75 -37.43
C LEU A 8 36.01 -38.47 -37.36
N THR A 9 34.75 -38.57 -36.92
CA THR A 9 33.90 -37.41 -36.66
C THR A 9 34.32 -36.75 -35.34
N VAL A 10 35.01 -35.61 -35.45
CA VAL A 10 35.31 -34.75 -34.30
C VAL A 10 34.01 -34.03 -33.90
N ILE A 11 33.37 -34.47 -32.83
CA ILE A 11 32.25 -33.76 -32.21
C ILE A 11 32.84 -32.55 -31.45
N CYS A 12 32.71 -31.37 -32.05
CA CYS A 12 33.04 -30.10 -31.41
C CYS A 12 31.97 -29.77 -30.37
N ILE A 13 32.22 -30.08 -29.10
CA ILE A 13 31.35 -29.66 -28.00
C ILE A 13 31.61 -28.17 -27.76
N ILE A 14 30.76 -27.33 -28.35
CA ILE A 14 30.73 -25.89 -28.07
C ILE A 14 30.13 -25.75 -26.66
N PRO A 15 30.86 -25.21 -25.70
CA PRO A 15 30.27 -24.92 -24.38
C PRO A 15 29.15 -23.89 -24.59
N MET A 16 27.89 -24.29 -24.44
CA MET A 16 26.77 -23.38 -24.33
C MET A 16 26.98 -22.63 -22.99
N THR A 17 27.48 -21.41 -23.04
CA THR A 17 27.42 -20.51 -21.93
C THR A 17 25.95 -20.16 -21.71
N ILE A 18 25.32 -20.80 -20.73
CA ILE A 18 24.00 -20.41 -20.25
C ILE A 18 24.20 -19.05 -19.56
N TRP A 19 23.95 -17.99 -20.27
CA TRP A 19 23.87 -16.67 -19.65
C TRP A 19 22.61 -16.70 -18.78
N GLY A 20 22.82 -16.77 -17.48
CA GLY A 20 21.71 -16.74 -16.52
C GLY A 20 20.93 -15.44 -16.76
N GLN A 21 19.65 -15.58 -17.07
CA GLN A 21 18.75 -14.43 -17.20
C GLN A 21 18.70 -13.67 -15.87
N VAL A 22 18.84 -12.35 -15.91
CA VAL A 22 18.64 -11.51 -14.74
C VAL A 22 17.21 -11.64 -14.26
N SER A 23 17.04 -11.87 -12.96
CA SER A 23 15.73 -11.96 -12.32
C SER A 23 15.74 -11.21 -11.00
N VAL A 24 14.61 -10.59 -10.68
CA VAL A 24 14.41 -9.85 -9.43
C VAL A 24 13.08 -10.19 -8.80
N THR A 25 12.99 -10.07 -7.48
CA THR A 25 11.72 -9.96 -6.77
C THR A 25 11.50 -8.54 -6.34
N VAL A 26 10.23 -8.14 -6.30
CA VAL A 26 9.75 -6.81 -5.93
C VAL A 26 8.73 -6.95 -4.84
N ASP A 27 8.93 -6.31 -3.70
CA ASP A 27 8.02 -6.41 -2.56
C ASP A 27 7.78 -5.04 -1.90
N PRO A 28 6.54 -4.54 -1.96
CA PRO A 28 5.40 -5.02 -2.74
C PRO A 28 5.48 -4.56 -4.22
N PRO A 29 4.89 -5.31 -5.17
CA PRO A 29 4.87 -4.96 -6.60
C PRO A 29 3.78 -3.92 -6.93
N THR A 30 2.84 -3.69 -6.03
CA THR A 30 1.77 -2.70 -6.17
C THR A 30 1.59 -1.91 -4.89
N PHE A 31 1.18 -0.64 -5.00
CA PHE A 31 0.96 0.20 -3.82
C PHE A 31 -0.16 1.23 -4.05
N ILE A 32 -0.69 1.72 -2.93
CA ILE A 32 -1.51 2.94 -2.89
C ILE A 32 -0.84 3.89 -1.92
N LEU A 33 -0.36 5.03 -2.42
CA LEU A 33 0.24 6.07 -1.61
C LEU A 33 -0.81 7.12 -1.30
N THR A 34 -1.18 7.19 -0.02
CA THR A 34 -2.13 8.19 0.47
C THR A 34 -1.40 9.30 1.22
N GLY A 35 -1.89 10.51 1.09
CA GLY A 35 -1.30 11.63 1.80
C GLY A 35 -2.19 12.87 1.84
N ASN A 36 -1.68 13.89 2.53
CA ASN A 36 -2.31 15.20 2.63
C ASN A 36 -1.59 16.18 1.71
N PRO A 37 -2.30 17.05 0.97
CA PRO A 37 -1.69 18.05 0.08
C PRO A 37 -0.69 19.00 0.75
N THR A 38 -0.78 19.19 2.07
CA THR A 38 0.17 20.04 2.83
C THR A 38 1.52 19.37 3.11
N GLN A 39 1.64 18.05 2.89
CA GLN A 39 2.90 17.36 2.99
C GLN A 39 3.79 17.72 1.79
N THR A 40 5.06 17.95 2.03
CA THR A 40 6.03 18.29 0.98
C THR A 40 6.83 17.09 0.49
N ASP A 41 6.75 15.99 1.22
CA ASP A 41 7.37 14.72 0.90
C ASP A 41 6.52 13.58 1.46
N ILE A 42 5.99 12.78 0.56
CA ILE A 42 5.23 11.58 0.86
C ILE A 42 5.97 10.44 0.16
N SER A 43 6.39 9.42 0.90
CA SER A 43 7.23 8.36 0.34
C SER A 43 6.62 6.98 0.49
N TYR A 44 6.96 6.11 -0.44
CA TYR A 44 6.67 4.69 -0.42
C TYR A 44 7.94 3.88 -0.69
N HIS A 45 8.09 2.75 -0.03
CA HIS A 45 9.28 1.91 -0.05
C HIS A 45 8.99 0.58 -0.71
N VAL A 46 9.85 0.18 -1.64
CA VAL A 46 9.74 -1.08 -2.38
C VAL A 46 11.09 -1.80 -2.32
N LEU A 47 11.11 -2.99 -1.75
CA LEU A 47 12.32 -3.79 -1.67
C LEU A 47 12.55 -4.54 -2.98
N ILE A 48 13.71 -4.32 -3.60
CA ILE A 48 14.14 -5.00 -4.82
C ILE A 48 15.26 -5.98 -4.46
N THR A 49 15.08 -7.25 -4.76
CA THR A 49 16.07 -8.31 -4.47
C THR A 49 16.52 -8.99 -5.74
N ASN A 50 17.83 -9.13 -5.94
CA ASN A 50 18.40 -9.91 -7.03
C ASN A 50 18.26 -11.41 -6.73
N THR A 51 17.46 -12.10 -7.52
CA THR A 51 17.24 -13.56 -7.44
C THR A 51 18.00 -14.35 -8.50
N SER A 52 18.77 -13.67 -9.35
CA SER A 52 19.61 -14.33 -10.34
C SER A 52 20.83 -15.00 -9.69
N PRO A 53 21.44 -16.00 -10.36
CA PRO A 53 22.61 -16.71 -9.84
C PRO A 53 23.93 -15.91 -9.93
N ALA A 54 23.87 -14.66 -10.42
CA ALA A 54 25.02 -13.79 -10.61
C ALA A 54 24.71 -12.36 -10.18
N THR A 55 25.74 -11.54 -10.02
CA THR A 55 25.61 -10.10 -9.83
C THR A 55 24.86 -9.49 -11.03
N ALA A 56 23.93 -8.60 -10.76
CA ALA A 56 23.11 -7.94 -11.75
C ALA A 56 23.12 -6.42 -11.57
N ASN A 57 23.07 -5.71 -12.69
CA ASN A 57 22.81 -4.28 -12.73
C ASN A 57 21.34 -4.05 -12.99
N ILE A 58 20.69 -3.28 -12.13
CA ILE A 58 19.27 -3.00 -12.21
C ILE A 58 19.09 -1.50 -12.43
N PHE A 59 18.34 -1.18 -13.47
CA PHE A 59 17.94 0.18 -13.81
C PHE A 59 16.45 0.35 -13.55
N TRP A 60 16.01 1.59 -13.44
CA TRP A 60 14.61 1.92 -13.31
C TRP A 60 14.23 3.03 -14.29
N SER A 61 12.98 3.04 -14.70
CA SER A 61 12.31 4.18 -15.29
C SER A 61 11.00 4.43 -14.55
N LYS A 62 10.58 5.70 -14.47
CA LYS A 62 9.31 6.08 -13.84
C LYS A 62 8.43 6.86 -14.79
N LYS A 63 7.12 6.70 -14.62
CA LYS A 63 6.09 7.49 -15.28
C LYS A 63 4.97 7.76 -14.30
N MET A 64 4.60 9.02 -14.14
CA MET A 64 3.39 9.45 -13.47
C MET A 64 2.43 9.99 -14.54
N SER A 65 1.16 9.61 -14.48
CA SER A 65 0.13 10.00 -15.44
C SER A 65 -1.17 10.35 -14.71
N ASN A 66 -2.04 11.07 -15.41
CA ASN A 66 -3.31 11.56 -14.87
C ASN A 66 -3.16 12.47 -13.63
N ASN A 67 -1.94 12.94 -13.37
CA ASN A 67 -1.65 13.74 -12.18
C ASN A 67 -2.07 15.21 -12.38
N PRO A 68 -2.60 15.86 -11.34
CA PRO A 68 -2.78 17.31 -11.34
C PRO A 68 -1.45 18.05 -11.48
N ALA A 69 -1.41 19.14 -12.19
CA ALA A 69 -0.33 20.10 -12.07
C ALA A 69 -0.50 20.83 -10.72
N PRO A 70 0.56 21.11 -9.94
CA PRO A 70 1.99 20.99 -10.22
C PRO A 70 2.68 19.75 -9.56
N TRP A 71 2.01 18.61 -9.40
CA TRP A 71 2.55 17.44 -8.73
C TRP A 71 3.92 17.04 -9.29
N GLN A 72 4.83 16.67 -8.41
CA GLN A 72 6.14 16.13 -8.75
C GLN A 72 6.41 14.82 -8.02
N SER A 73 7.10 13.90 -8.69
CA SER A 73 7.59 12.67 -8.07
C SER A 73 9.06 12.45 -8.39
N TRP A 74 9.79 11.83 -7.46
CA TRP A 74 11.18 11.45 -7.64
C TRP A 74 11.46 10.08 -7.04
N ILE A 75 12.60 9.53 -7.40
CA ILE A 75 13.07 8.25 -6.88
C ILE A 75 14.38 8.48 -6.11
N CYS A 76 14.50 7.81 -4.96
CA CYS A 76 15.76 7.50 -4.32
C CYS A 76 16.06 6.02 -4.51
N ASP A 77 17.25 5.69 -5.01
CA ASP A 77 17.69 4.32 -5.22
C ASP A 77 18.93 3.99 -4.35
N LYS A 78 19.59 2.87 -4.60
CA LYS A 78 20.79 2.45 -3.87
C LYS A 78 21.90 3.51 -3.90
N ASN A 79 21.96 4.35 -4.94
CA ASN A 79 23.07 5.29 -5.16
C ASN A 79 22.76 6.69 -4.64
N LEU A 80 21.58 7.24 -4.94
CA LEU A 80 21.18 8.61 -4.56
C LEU A 80 19.69 8.87 -4.75
N CYS A 81 19.26 10.04 -4.28
CA CYS A 81 17.95 10.62 -4.62
C CYS A 81 18.08 11.51 -5.85
N TYR A 82 17.22 11.29 -6.82
CA TYR A 82 17.19 12.05 -8.09
C TYR A 82 16.21 13.22 -8.01
N THR A 83 16.41 14.21 -8.89
CA THR A 83 15.44 15.30 -9.01
C THR A 83 14.18 14.84 -9.79
N PRO A 84 13.04 15.54 -9.65
CA PRO A 84 11.78 15.14 -10.31
C PRO A 84 11.88 15.01 -11.84
N GLU A 85 12.78 15.73 -12.49
CA GLU A 85 12.99 15.74 -13.94
C GLU A 85 13.63 14.44 -14.45
N VAL A 86 14.30 13.69 -13.56
CA VAL A 86 14.97 12.43 -13.91
C VAL A 86 13.91 11.31 -13.94
N ASN A 87 13.60 10.83 -15.14
CA ASN A 87 12.59 9.80 -15.35
C ASN A 87 13.17 8.40 -15.55
N SER A 88 14.49 8.26 -15.57
CA SER A 88 15.17 6.97 -15.66
C SER A 88 16.53 7.01 -14.97
N CYS A 89 16.92 5.85 -14.43
CA CYS A 89 18.25 5.65 -13.86
C CYS A 89 19.33 5.97 -14.90
N PRO A 90 20.30 6.84 -14.57
CA PRO A 90 21.42 7.14 -15.49
C PRO A 90 22.23 5.87 -15.81
N PRO A 91 22.65 5.66 -17.08
CA PRO A 91 23.38 4.45 -17.48
C PRO A 91 24.68 4.22 -16.71
N ASN A 92 25.31 5.26 -16.19
CA ASN A 92 26.56 5.19 -15.42
C ASN A 92 26.34 5.02 -13.90
N LYS A 93 25.09 4.79 -13.47
CA LYS A 93 24.73 4.63 -12.05
C LYS A 93 23.75 3.46 -11.84
N PRO A 94 24.06 2.23 -12.34
CA PRO A 94 23.21 1.09 -12.10
C PRO A 94 23.11 0.77 -10.61
N ASN A 95 22.00 0.18 -10.21
CA ASN A 95 21.86 -0.44 -8.90
C ASN A 95 22.47 -1.85 -8.99
N THR A 96 23.75 -1.96 -8.72
CA THR A 96 24.47 -3.25 -8.78
C THR A 96 24.18 -4.06 -7.54
N LEU A 97 23.65 -5.27 -7.70
CA LEU A 97 23.30 -6.19 -6.62
C LEU A 97 24.00 -7.53 -6.79
N GLY A 98 24.69 -7.99 -5.75
CA GLY A 98 25.16 -9.36 -5.63
C GLY A 98 23.97 -10.35 -5.55
N VAL A 99 24.28 -11.64 -5.60
CA VAL A 99 23.28 -12.72 -5.48
C VAL A 99 22.57 -12.63 -4.13
N GLY A 100 21.25 -12.52 -4.14
CA GLY A 100 20.41 -12.37 -2.94
C GLY A 100 20.50 -11.00 -2.26
N GLU A 101 21.26 -10.05 -2.81
CA GLU A 101 21.33 -8.69 -2.28
C GLU A 101 20.07 -7.91 -2.64
N SER A 102 19.68 -7.00 -1.75
CA SER A 102 18.50 -6.15 -1.93
C SER A 102 18.84 -4.67 -1.78
N PHE A 103 18.03 -3.81 -2.37
CA PHE A 103 18.00 -2.37 -2.05
C PHE A 103 16.57 -1.87 -1.92
N ASP A 104 16.41 -0.77 -1.22
CA ASP A 104 15.17 -0.06 -1.03
C ASP A 104 15.01 1.00 -2.13
N LEU A 105 14.01 0.81 -3.00
CA LEU A 105 13.59 1.82 -3.98
C LEU A 105 12.53 2.69 -3.33
N GLN A 106 12.84 3.96 -3.11
CA GLN A 106 11.92 4.89 -2.48
C GLN A 106 11.27 5.77 -3.56
N ILE A 107 9.96 5.74 -3.57
CA ILE A 107 9.14 6.56 -4.47
C ILE A 107 8.60 7.72 -3.66
N HIS A 108 9.00 8.93 -4.03
CA HIS A 108 8.62 10.16 -3.35
C HIS A 108 7.66 10.99 -4.19
N MET A 109 6.85 11.80 -3.53
CA MET A 109 5.89 12.69 -4.17
C MET A 109 5.67 13.96 -3.35
N ASN A 110 5.58 15.09 -4.05
CA ASN A 110 5.11 16.37 -3.51
C ASN A 110 3.86 16.83 -4.26
N PRO A 111 2.72 17.00 -3.59
CA PRO A 111 1.48 17.43 -4.22
C PRO A 111 1.33 18.94 -4.36
N TYR A 112 2.24 19.74 -3.81
CA TYR A 112 2.20 21.21 -3.88
C TYR A 112 0.83 21.81 -3.53
N LEU A 113 0.26 21.41 -2.41
CA LEU A 113 -1.03 21.85 -1.89
C LEU A 113 -2.23 21.51 -2.79
N THR A 114 -2.09 20.56 -3.72
CA THR A 114 -3.13 20.19 -4.68
C THR A 114 -3.65 18.79 -4.39
N GLU A 115 -4.97 18.66 -4.24
CA GLU A 115 -5.64 17.35 -4.15
C GLU A 115 -5.73 16.68 -5.51
N GLY A 116 -5.86 15.37 -5.51
CA GLY A 116 -6.11 14.59 -6.71
C GLY A 116 -5.67 13.14 -6.62
N THR A 117 -5.62 12.53 -7.79
CA THR A 117 -5.14 11.16 -7.98
C THR A 117 -4.15 11.12 -9.14
N ALA A 118 -3.27 10.14 -9.14
CA ALA A 118 -2.41 9.87 -10.27
C ALA A 118 -2.06 8.39 -10.33
N ASP A 119 -1.85 7.88 -11.53
CA ASP A 119 -1.29 6.56 -11.76
C ASP A 119 0.24 6.65 -11.79
N TYR A 120 0.90 5.68 -11.20
CA TYR A 120 2.35 5.60 -11.19
C TYR A 120 2.82 4.24 -11.69
N LEU A 121 3.83 4.26 -12.54
CA LEU A 121 4.51 3.08 -13.04
C LEU A 121 6.02 3.26 -12.91
N ALA A 122 6.67 2.38 -12.16
CA ALA A 122 8.10 2.18 -12.27
C ALA A 122 8.39 0.85 -12.96
N THR A 123 9.30 0.87 -13.92
CA THR A 123 9.76 -0.30 -14.66
C THR A 123 11.20 -0.60 -14.29
N LEU A 124 11.48 -1.81 -13.85
CA LEU A 124 12.84 -2.29 -13.62
C LEU A 124 13.38 -2.95 -14.89
N LEU A 125 14.62 -2.67 -15.21
CA LEU A 125 15.27 -3.06 -16.46
C LEU A 125 16.66 -3.66 -16.17
N ASP A 126 17.11 -4.56 -17.04
CA ASP A 126 18.48 -5.05 -17.06
C ASP A 126 19.41 -4.15 -17.92
N ASP A 127 20.69 -4.53 -18.03
CA ASP A 127 21.70 -3.84 -18.86
C ASP A 127 21.36 -3.78 -20.35
N LEU A 128 20.50 -4.68 -20.82
CA LEU A 128 20.06 -4.76 -22.22
C LEU A 128 18.76 -3.99 -22.49
N GLY A 129 18.16 -3.43 -21.42
CA GLY A 129 16.86 -2.75 -21.48
C GLY A 129 15.66 -3.69 -21.47
N ASN A 130 15.84 -4.97 -21.15
CA ASN A 130 14.73 -5.89 -20.96
C ASN A 130 14.02 -5.59 -19.66
N THR A 131 12.69 -5.65 -19.67
CA THR A 131 11.87 -5.47 -18.46
C THR A 131 12.03 -6.66 -17.52
N LEU A 132 12.47 -6.39 -16.30
CA LEU A 132 12.58 -7.37 -15.23
C LEU A 132 11.32 -7.43 -14.38
N ALA A 133 10.74 -6.28 -14.04
CA ALA A 133 9.52 -6.19 -13.25
C ALA A 133 8.83 -4.82 -13.43
N LEU A 134 7.55 -4.78 -13.06
CA LEU A 134 6.75 -3.56 -13.00
C LEU A 134 6.32 -3.31 -11.56
N ILE A 135 6.35 -2.04 -11.15
CA ILE A 135 5.82 -1.55 -9.89
C ILE A 135 4.69 -0.59 -10.23
N ASN A 136 3.46 -0.99 -9.93
CA ASN A 136 2.28 -0.19 -10.20
C ASN A 136 1.82 0.49 -8.92
N GLY A 137 1.52 1.77 -8.97
CA GLY A 137 1.06 2.54 -7.83
C GLY A 137 -0.02 3.54 -8.18
N ASP A 138 -0.85 3.81 -7.19
CA ASP A 138 -1.84 4.88 -7.24
C ASP A 138 -1.50 5.92 -6.17
N PHE A 139 -1.45 7.17 -6.55
CA PHE A 139 -1.40 8.29 -5.62
C PHE A 139 -2.81 8.79 -5.35
N LEU A 140 -3.16 8.88 -4.07
CA LEU A 140 -4.45 9.36 -3.61
C LEU A 140 -4.22 10.46 -2.55
N ILE A 141 -4.17 11.69 -3.01
CA ILE A 141 -3.88 12.86 -2.18
C ILE A 141 -5.15 13.67 -2.00
N ASN A 142 -5.59 13.70 -0.79
CA ASN A 142 -6.71 14.55 -0.39
C ASN A 142 -6.31 15.29 0.89
N TYR A 143 -6.85 16.50 1.05
CA TYR A 143 -6.84 17.03 2.40
C TYR A 143 -7.47 15.93 3.22
N ALA A 144 -6.65 15.26 4.08
CA ALA A 144 -7.25 14.33 4.97
C ALA A 144 -8.51 15.08 5.42
N THR A 145 -9.65 14.72 4.87
CA THR A 145 -10.78 14.71 5.75
C THR A 145 -10.19 13.86 6.85
N ALA A 146 -9.54 14.50 7.84
CA ALA A 146 -9.57 13.99 9.18
C ALA A 146 -10.88 13.28 9.12
N VAL A 147 -10.95 11.93 9.32
CA VAL A 147 -12.28 11.38 9.61
C VAL A 147 -12.79 12.49 10.46
N LYS A 148 -13.56 13.38 9.82
CA LYS A 148 -14.20 14.43 10.54
C LYS A 148 -14.91 13.55 11.52
N GLU A 149 -14.24 13.35 12.67
CA GLU A 149 -15.09 13.13 13.82
C GLU A 149 -15.99 14.27 13.58
N THR A 150 -17.08 13.97 12.91
CA THR A 150 -18.17 14.88 12.89
C THR A 150 -18.38 14.97 14.38
N ASN A 151 -17.71 15.99 14.97
CA ASN A 151 -18.17 16.64 16.14
C ASN A 151 -19.50 17.25 15.71
N ASP A 152 -20.28 16.39 15.06
CA ASP A 152 -21.70 16.51 15.03
C ASP A 152 -22.03 16.25 16.50
N PRO A 153 -22.23 17.34 17.32
CA PRO A 153 -22.50 17.17 18.73
C PRO A 153 -23.72 16.31 18.96
N LYS A 154 -24.39 15.93 17.87
CA LYS A 154 -25.59 15.13 17.84
C LYS A 154 -25.36 13.63 17.89
N LEU A 155 -24.17 13.08 17.49
CA LEU A 155 -23.99 11.64 17.46
C LEU A 155 -22.92 11.17 18.46
N SER A 156 -23.36 10.87 19.68
CA SER A 156 -22.52 10.40 20.78
C SER A 156 -23.10 9.18 21.48
N VAL A 157 -22.24 8.43 22.12
CA VAL A 157 -22.57 7.33 23.03
C VAL A 157 -22.22 7.79 24.46
N PHE A 158 -23.17 7.74 25.37
CA PHE A 158 -22.98 8.22 26.74
C PHE A 158 -23.78 7.41 27.78
N PRO A 159 -23.28 7.26 29.01
CA PRO A 159 -21.96 7.64 29.42
C PRO A 159 -20.87 6.83 28.73
N ASN A 160 -19.70 7.43 28.59
CA ASN A 160 -18.50 6.73 28.15
C ASN A 160 -17.31 7.22 29.01
N PRO A 161 -16.79 6.42 29.92
CA PRO A 161 -17.06 4.99 30.14
C PRO A 161 -18.47 4.65 30.61
N ALA A 162 -18.95 3.46 30.18
CA ALA A 162 -20.22 2.88 30.64
C ALA A 162 -19.97 1.77 31.69
N THR A 163 -20.86 1.67 32.67
CA THR A 163 -20.91 0.55 33.62
C THR A 163 -21.97 -0.47 33.19
N ASP A 164 -23.24 -0.17 33.39
CA ASP A 164 -24.32 -1.10 33.09
C ASP A 164 -25.06 -0.79 31.80
N PHE A 165 -25.10 0.49 31.42
CA PHE A 165 -25.88 0.98 30.30
C PHE A 165 -25.13 2.07 29.53
N PHE A 166 -25.45 2.17 28.26
CA PHE A 166 -25.17 3.35 27.44
C PHE A 166 -26.44 3.81 26.71
N ARG A 167 -26.41 5.04 26.26
CA ARG A 167 -27.40 5.67 25.38
C ARG A 167 -26.72 6.17 24.13
N VAL A 168 -27.49 6.34 23.07
CA VAL A 168 -27.05 6.95 21.83
C VAL A 168 -27.87 8.21 21.60
N SER A 169 -27.24 9.28 21.11
CA SER A 169 -27.95 10.49 20.70
C SER A 169 -28.96 10.16 19.60
N GLU A 170 -30.11 10.80 19.66
CA GLU A 170 -31.15 10.64 18.65
C GLU A 170 -30.73 11.37 17.37
N ILE A 171 -30.71 10.63 16.26
CA ILE A 171 -30.56 11.21 14.92
C ILE A 171 -31.57 10.58 13.97
N PRO A 172 -32.10 11.37 13.03
CA PRO A 172 -32.95 10.83 11.98
C PRO A 172 -32.23 9.75 11.16
N GLY A 173 -32.89 8.62 10.94
CA GLY A 173 -32.38 7.54 10.11
C GLY A 173 -31.51 6.49 10.80
N LEU A 174 -31.18 6.67 12.09
CA LEU A 174 -30.51 5.63 12.88
C LEU A 174 -31.52 4.53 13.24
N LYS A 175 -31.19 3.27 12.90
CA LYS A 175 -32.11 2.14 13.09
C LYS A 175 -31.51 1.03 13.94
N ASN A 176 -30.24 0.70 13.76
CA ASN A 176 -29.58 -0.40 14.45
C ASN A 176 -28.29 0.06 15.15
N ILE A 177 -27.97 -0.61 16.25
CA ILE A 177 -26.73 -0.50 16.99
C ILE A 177 -26.12 -1.89 17.06
N GLU A 178 -24.90 -2.04 16.56
CA GLU A 178 -24.13 -3.26 16.71
C GLU A 178 -22.92 -3.00 17.60
N LEU A 179 -22.67 -3.89 18.53
CA LEU A 179 -21.54 -3.83 19.44
C LEU A 179 -20.52 -4.91 19.09
N PHE A 180 -19.28 -4.50 18.88
CA PHE A 180 -18.16 -5.39 18.56
C PHE A 180 -17.09 -5.31 19.65
N ASN A 181 -16.40 -6.40 19.90
CA ASN A 181 -15.17 -6.39 20.67
C ASN A 181 -13.98 -5.90 19.81
N ILE A 182 -12.82 -5.71 20.43
CA ILE A 182 -11.59 -5.22 19.74
C ILE A 182 -11.06 -6.19 18.68
N VAL A 183 -11.47 -7.45 18.71
CA VAL A 183 -11.07 -8.49 17.71
C VAL A 183 -12.03 -8.47 16.52
N GLY A 184 -13.08 -7.63 16.56
CA GLY A 184 -14.07 -7.49 15.48
C GLY A 184 -15.23 -8.48 15.56
N ASN A 185 -15.36 -9.26 16.63
CA ASN A 185 -16.51 -10.14 16.81
C ASN A 185 -17.71 -9.33 17.31
N LYS A 186 -18.86 -9.51 16.67
CA LYS A 186 -20.11 -8.92 17.12
C LYS A 186 -20.56 -9.60 18.41
N VAL A 187 -20.70 -8.82 19.47
CA VAL A 187 -21.09 -9.31 20.81
C VAL A 187 -22.56 -9.03 21.12
N ARG A 188 -23.14 -8.00 20.50
CA ARG A 188 -24.55 -7.63 20.72
C ARG A 188 -25.12 -6.79 19.59
N SER A 189 -26.44 -6.81 19.43
CA SER A 189 -27.18 -5.96 18.52
C SER A 189 -28.45 -5.43 19.21
N PHE A 190 -28.81 -4.18 18.89
CA PHE A 190 -29.99 -3.54 19.43
C PHE A 190 -30.73 -2.77 18.32
N GLU A 191 -32.04 -2.79 18.36
CA GLU A 191 -32.86 -1.85 17.59
C GLU A 191 -32.92 -0.51 18.32
N VAL A 192 -32.81 0.57 17.57
CA VAL A 192 -32.82 1.93 18.13
C VAL A 192 -34.24 2.32 18.51
N ILE A 193 -34.41 2.62 19.77
CA ILE A 193 -35.63 3.17 20.35
C ILE A 193 -35.27 4.51 21.00
N PRO A 194 -36.00 5.59 20.76
CA PRO A 194 -35.73 6.88 21.39
C PRO A 194 -35.60 6.79 22.90
N GLN A 195 -34.60 7.47 23.47
CA GLN A 195 -34.30 7.57 24.91
C GLN A 195 -33.99 6.23 25.61
N LYS A 196 -33.90 5.12 24.88
CA LYS A 196 -33.61 3.81 25.48
C LYS A 196 -32.18 3.74 26.03
N GLN A 197 -32.04 3.01 27.12
CA GLN A 197 -30.77 2.56 27.66
C GLN A 197 -30.48 1.16 27.16
N TYR A 198 -29.25 0.96 26.68
CA TYR A 198 -28.78 -0.33 26.12
C TYR A 198 -27.87 -1.00 27.16
N TYR A 199 -28.32 -2.17 27.62
CA TYR A 199 -27.64 -2.87 28.74
C TYR A 199 -26.35 -3.55 28.24
N VAL A 200 -25.28 -3.34 29.01
CA VAL A 200 -23.95 -3.91 28.79
C VAL A 200 -23.28 -4.38 30.09
N GLY A 201 -24.01 -4.40 31.21
CA GLY A 201 -23.46 -4.70 32.52
C GLY A 201 -22.87 -6.11 32.67
N ASP A 202 -23.31 -7.07 31.83
CA ASP A 202 -22.80 -8.44 31.78
C ASP A 202 -21.58 -8.61 30.84
N LEU A 203 -21.17 -7.55 30.16
CA LEU A 203 -19.96 -7.60 29.34
C LEU A 203 -18.71 -7.39 30.21
N THR A 204 -17.60 -8.02 29.83
CA THR A 204 -16.31 -7.82 30.49
C THR A 204 -15.80 -6.39 30.30
N ASP A 205 -15.08 -5.91 31.29
CA ASP A 205 -14.45 -4.58 31.20
C ASP A 205 -13.49 -4.56 30.01
N GLY A 206 -13.50 -3.44 29.29
CA GLY A 206 -12.69 -3.32 28.09
C GLY A 206 -13.19 -2.28 27.08
N ILE A 207 -12.63 -2.35 25.90
CA ILE A 207 -12.98 -1.46 24.80
C ILE A 207 -13.88 -2.20 23.81
N TYR A 208 -14.96 -1.55 23.42
CA TYR A 208 -15.91 -2.01 22.44
C TYR A 208 -16.07 -0.96 21.32
N LEU A 209 -16.49 -1.39 20.15
CA LEU A 209 -16.86 -0.55 19.03
C LEU A 209 -18.37 -0.60 18.83
N VAL A 210 -19.03 0.54 19.00
CA VAL A 210 -20.45 0.73 18.77
C VAL A 210 -20.65 1.21 17.35
N ARG A 211 -21.15 0.34 16.49
CA ARG A 211 -21.49 0.64 15.10
C ARG A 211 -22.96 1.07 15.01
N LEU A 212 -23.18 2.21 14.44
CA LEU A 212 -24.49 2.83 14.27
C LEU A 212 -24.91 2.72 12.80
N GLU A 213 -26.08 2.14 12.53
CA GLU A 213 -26.51 1.80 11.18
C GLU A 213 -27.90 2.38 10.85
N SER A 214 -28.06 2.74 9.59
CA SER A 214 -29.36 3.15 9.01
C SER A 214 -30.27 1.96 8.77
N ALA A 215 -31.53 2.25 8.44
CA ALA A 215 -32.51 1.22 8.05
C ALA A 215 -32.10 0.39 6.81
N THR A 216 -31.20 0.91 5.98
CA THR A 216 -30.65 0.22 4.80
C THR A 216 -29.40 -0.61 5.11
N GLY A 217 -28.97 -0.69 6.38
CA GLY A 217 -27.73 -1.37 6.79
C GLY A 217 -26.45 -0.57 6.50
N LYS A 218 -26.55 0.67 6.05
CA LYS A 218 -25.38 1.53 5.84
C LYS A 218 -24.86 2.01 7.20
N VAL A 219 -23.54 1.82 7.44
CA VAL A 219 -22.87 2.35 8.64
C VAL A 219 -22.86 3.87 8.59
N ILE A 220 -23.45 4.49 9.61
CA ILE A 220 -23.47 5.94 9.80
C ILE A 220 -22.22 6.38 10.55
N LYS A 221 -21.92 5.70 11.66
CA LYS A 221 -20.73 6.00 12.51
C LYS A 221 -20.34 4.78 13.33
N THR A 222 -19.04 4.68 13.65
CA THR A 222 -18.52 3.74 14.65
C THR A 222 -17.89 4.55 15.79
N ILE A 223 -18.29 4.30 17.03
CA ILE A 223 -17.86 5.03 18.22
C ILE A 223 -17.20 4.05 19.18
N ARG A 224 -16.07 4.45 19.76
CA ARG A 224 -15.42 3.68 20.82
C ARG A 224 -16.19 3.84 22.15
N LEU A 225 -16.54 2.71 22.77
CA LEU A 225 -17.12 2.63 24.11
C LEU A 225 -16.11 1.96 25.05
N SER A 226 -15.82 2.59 26.17
CA SER A 226 -15.08 1.99 27.27
C SER A 226 -16.08 1.42 28.28
N LYS A 227 -16.02 0.12 28.56
CA LYS A 227 -16.81 -0.59 29.57
C LYS A 227 -15.96 -0.72 30.86
N ARG A 228 -16.55 -0.41 32.00
CA ARG A 228 -15.98 -0.55 33.35
C ARG A 228 -16.97 -1.23 34.29
#